data_6feac761c390ce534794266f4243cc8d
#
_entry.id   6feac761c390ce534794266f4243cc8d
#
_cell.length_a   1.000
_cell.length_b   1.000
_cell.length_c   1.000
_cell.angle_alpha   90.00
_cell.angle_beta   90.00
_cell.angle_gamma   90.00
#
_symmetry.space_group_name_H-M   'P 1'
#
loop_
_entity.id
_entity.type
_entity.pdbx_description
1 polymer ?
#
loop_
_entity_poly.entity_id
_entity_poly.type
_entity_poly.pdbx_seq_one_letter_code
_entity_poly.pdbx_strand_id
1 'polypeptide(L)'
;MLKSDTIKASESVFRLANCFLRVNTAKSKGVTKSFRLDEDVIRKIGLQARNNNTSFNAEINSILRKYVDWDMLATKVGMIPIARPILSDIFQNIMTKEQVIDLANNVAKNVIHEMVLFMKGNLTLELFLSWLIARMEHCSEVNYSIENTSTKPQIKIIFKHELG
;
A
#
# COMPACT_ATOMS: atom_id res chain seq x y z
N MET A 1 29.67 -14.42 -18.26
CA MET A 1 29.33 -12.97 -18.15
C MET A 1 28.06 -12.74 -17.37
N LEU A 2 27.83 -13.48 -16.27
CA LEU A 2 26.58 -13.49 -15.48
C LEU A 2 26.76 -13.06 -14.00
N LYS A 3 27.99 -12.63 -13.60
CA LYS A 3 28.26 -12.25 -12.19
C LYS A 3 27.98 -10.78 -11.85
N SER A 4 27.89 -9.88 -12.85
CA SER A 4 27.72 -8.44 -12.56
C SER A 4 26.27 -8.05 -12.26
N ASP A 5 25.30 -8.74 -12.86
CA ASP A 5 23.88 -8.40 -12.70
C ASP A 5 23.31 -8.85 -11.35
N THR A 6 23.84 -9.97 -10.80
CA THR A 6 23.44 -10.47 -9.49
C THR A 6 23.91 -9.56 -8.35
N ILE A 7 25.06 -8.91 -8.48
CA ILE A 7 25.58 -7.99 -7.47
C ILE A 7 24.80 -6.66 -7.46
N LYS A 8 24.44 -6.14 -8.63
CA LYS A 8 23.62 -4.92 -8.74
C LYS A 8 22.21 -5.10 -8.18
N ALA A 9 21.59 -6.27 -8.40
CA ALA A 9 20.29 -6.59 -7.82
C ALA A 9 20.35 -6.68 -6.28
N SER A 10 21.43 -7.20 -5.71
CA SER A 10 21.64 -7.31 -4.26
C SER A 10 21.84 -5.94 -3.59
N GLU A 11 22.62 -5.03 -4.21
CA GLU A 11 22.78 -3.66 -3.67
C GLU A 11 21.52 -2.82 -3.77
N SER A 12 20.74 -2.95 -4.83
CA SER A 12 19.47 -2.25 -4.98
C SER A 12 18.45 -2.70 -3.92
N VAL A 13 18.35 -4.00 -3.64
CA VAL A 13 17.47 -4.55 -2.60
C VAL A 13 17.93 -4.13 -1.19
N PHE A 14 19.24 -4.03 -0.94
CA PHE A 14 19.77 -3.54 0.34
C PHE A 14 19.50 -2.03 0.53
N ARG A 15 19.67 -1.23 -0.51
CA ARG A 15 19.28 0.19 -0.51
C ARG A 15 17.77 0.37 -0.30
N LEU A 16 16.96 -0.52 -0.89
CA LEU A 16 15.51 -0.60 -0.71
C LEU A 16 15.12 -0.85 0.74
N ALA A 17 15.66 -1.90 1.36
CA ALA A 17 15.39 -2.22 2.75
C ALA A 17 15.77 -1.05 3.67
N ASN A 18 16.92 -0.41 3.45
CA ASN A 18 17.34 0.75 4.22
C ASN A 18 16.55 2.03 3.92
N CYS A 19 16.13 2.25 2.68
CA CYS A 19 15.24 3.35 2.32
C CYS A 19 13.86 3.17 2.93
N PHE A 20 13.33 1.96 2.89
CA PHE A 20 12.04 1.59 3.48
C PHE A 20 12.02 1.74 5.01
N LEU A 21 13.09 1.30 5.67
CA LEU A 21 13.28 1.52 7.11
C LEU A 21 13.40 3.01 7.45
N ARG A 22 14.07 3.80 6.62
CA ARG A 22 14.21 5.25 6.83
C ARG A 22 12.90 6.00 6.58
N VAL A 23 12.08 5.61 5.60
CA VAL A 23 10.78 6.23 5.33
C VAL A 23 9.81 5.97 6.50
N ASN A 24 9.86 4.77 7.10
CA ASN A 24 9.01 4.41 8.24
C ASN A 24 9.59 4.84 9.60
N THR A 25 10.90 5.09 9.70
CA THR A 25 11.56 5.49 10.97
C THR A 25 11.98 6.96 11.01
N ALA A 26 12.01 7.64 9.87
CA ALA A 26 12.23 9.09 9.87
C ALA A 26 11.03 9.76 10.58
N LYS A 27 11.20 10.10 11.85
CA LYS A 27 10.26 11.00 12.56
C LYS A 27 10.13 12.25 11.73
N SER A 28 9.06 12.35 10.94
CA SER A 28 8.73 13.60 10.26
C SER A 28 8.56 14.67 11.34
N LYS A 29 9.22 15.80 11.16
CA LYS A 29 9.09 16.93 12.08
C LYS A 29 7.61 17.34 12.11
N GLY A 30 6.93 17.07 13.21
CA GLY A 30 5.52 17.41 13.37
C GLY A 30 5.34 18.91 13.33
N VAL A 31 4.34 19.38 12.59
CA VAL A 31 3.91 20.79 12.57
C VAL A 31 2.53 20.85 13.17
N THR A 32 2.33 21.70 14.17
CA THR A 32 1.01 21.88 14.78
C THR A 32 0.15 22.79 13.89
N LYS A 33 -1.06 22.32 13.58
CA LYS A 33 -2.11 23.09 12.91
C LYS A 33 -3.41 22.95 13.70
N SER A 34 -4.18 24.01 13.77
CA SER A 34 -5.49 24.02 14.42
C SER A 34 -6.60 24.19 13.38
N PHE A 35 -7.66 23.42 13.52
CA PHE A 35 -8.86 23.50 12.69
C PHE A 35 -10.09 23.16 13.53
N ARG A 36 -11.26 23.59 13.07
CA ARG A 36 -12.54 23.24 13.67
C ARG A 36 -13.08 21.99 13.00
N LEU A 37 -13.58 21.07 13.79
CA LEU A 37 -14.25 19.86 13.33
C LEU A 37 -15.67 19.81 13.92
N ASP A 38 -16.57 19.18 13.21
CA ASP A 38 -17.92 18.93 13.71
C ASP A 38 -17.88 17.95 14.88
N GLU A 39 -18.76 18.16 15.86
CA GLU A 39 -18.78 17.37 17.10
C GLU A 39 -19.01 15.88 16.84
N ASP A 40 -19.86 15.55 15.88
CA ASP A 40 -20.14 14.16 15.50
C ASP A 40 -18.92 13.47 14.88
N VAL A 41 -18.11 14.21 14.11
CA VAL A 41 -16.84 13.73 13.53
C VAL A 41 -15.83 13.46 14.64
N ILE A 42 -15.65 14.42 15.57
CA ILE A 42 -14.75 14.24 16.74
C ILE A 42 -15.15 13.00 17.54
N ARG A 43 -16.44 12.82 17.80
CA ARG A 43 -16.96 11.66 18.55
C ARG A 43 -16.68 10.34 17.84
N LYS A 44 -16.93 10.26 16.53
CA LYS A 44 -16.68 9.04 15.71
C LYS A 44 -15.20 8.68 15.68
N ILE A 45 -14.32 9.65 15.40
CA ILE A 45 -12.87 9.44 15.39
C ILE A 45 -12.35 9.06 16.78
N GLY A 46 -12.88 9.68 17.83
CA GLY A 46 -12.52 9.35 19.21
C GLY A 46 -12.94 7.92 19.62
N LEU A 47 -14.06 7.42 19.10
CA LEU A 47 -14.46 6.03 19.27
C LEU A 47 -13.52 5.08 18.54
N GLN A 48 -13.17 5.40 17.31
CA GLN A 48 -12.23 4.60 16.51
C GLN A 48 -10.85 4.54 17.14
N ALA A 49 -10.33 5.67 17.61
CA ALA A 49 -9.05 5.75 18.31
C ALA A 49 -9.03 4.83 19.55
N ARG A 50 -10.10 4.81 20.34
CA ARG A 50 -10.22 3.91 21.49
C ARG A 50 -10.24 2.43 21.08
N ASN A 51 -11.00 2.09 20.04
CA ASN A 51 -11.07 0.72 19.53
C ASN A 51 -9.71 0.23 19.02
N ASN A 52 -8.93 1.13 18.43
CA ASN A 52 -7.58 0.85 17.90
C ASN A 52 -6.48 0.97 18.97
N ASN A 53 -6.82 1.29 20.24
CA ASN A 53 -5.86 1.57 21.30
C ASN A 53 -4.81 2.64 20.93
N THR A 54 -5.24 3.68 20.20
CA THR A 54 -4.40 4.80 19.78
C THR A 54 -4.88 6.13 20.36
N SER A 55 -4.04 7.17 20.29
CA SER A 55 -4.47 8.53 20.64
C SER A 55 -5.30 9.15 19.50
N PHE A 56 -6.19 10.09 19.85
CA PHE A 56 -6.97 10.85 18.87
C PHE A 56 -6.09 11.51 17.79
N ASN A 57 -4.95 12.09 18.19
CA ASN A 57 -4.01 12.70 17.25
C ASN A 57 -3.35 11.68 16.32
N ALA A 58 -3.02 10.49 16.82
CA ALA A 58 -2.47 9.40 16.01
C ALA A 58 -3.51 8.92 15.00
N GLU A 59 -4.77 8.76 15.41
CA GLU A 59 -5.86 8.35 14.53
C GLU A 59 -6.13 9.39 13.43
N ILE A 60 -6.20 10.68 13.76
CA ILE A 60 -6.34 11.75 12.76
C ILE A 60 -5.17 11.74 11.78
N ASN A 61 -3.93 11.63 12.25
CA ASN A 61 -2.77 11.57 11.37
C ASN A 61 -2.82 10.36 10.45
N SER A 62 -3.28 9.20 10.93
CA SER A 62 -3.47 8.01 10.12
C SER A 62 -4.49 8.26 9.01
N ILE A 63 -5.65 8.82 9.34
CA ILE A 63 -6.71 9.17 8.38
C ILE A 63 -6.20 10.15 7.31
N LEU A 64 -5.55 11.22 7.73
CA LEU A 64 -5.03 12.23 6.80
C LEU A 64 -3.93 11.66 5.90
N ARG A 65 -3.06 10.83 6.43
CA ARG A 65 -2.01 10.17 5.67
C ARG A 65 -2.61 9.23 4.62
N LYS A 66 -3.60 8.43 5.01
CA LYS A 66 -4.35 7.56 4.12
C LYS A 66 -5.01 8.34 2.97
N TYR A 67 -5.62 9.47 3.28
CA TYR A 67 -6.20 10.35 2.27
C TYR A 67 -5.17 10.87 1.28
N VAL A 68 -4.03 11.41 1.76
CA VAL A 68 -2.98 12.00 0.91
C VAL A 68 -2.26 10.94 0.08
N ASP A 69 -1.95 9.79 0.68
CA ASP A 69 -1.17 8.73 0.02
C ASP A 69 -1.99 7.93 -0.99
N TRP A 70 -3.32 7.94 -0.85
CA TRP A 70 -4.20 7.11 -1.68
C TRP A 70 -5.45 7.84 -2.18
N ASP A 71 -6.42 8.20 -1.32
CA ASP A 71 -7.77 8.61 -1.71
C ASP A 71 -7.79 9.83 -2.63
N MET A 72 -6.90 10.80 -2.39
CA MET A 72 -6.77 12.01 -3.21
C MET A 72 -6.41 11.71 -4.67
N LEU A 73 -5.70 10.60 -4.93
CA LEU A 73 -5.24 10.21 -6.25
C LEU A 73 -6.08 9.09 -6.88
N ALA A 74 -6.67 8.21 -6.07
CA ALA A 74 -7.40 7.03 -6.53
C ALA A 74 -8.53 7.37 -7.52
N THR A 75 -9.32 8.39 -7.21
CA THR A 75 -10.40 8.85 -8.08
C THR A 75 -9.89 9.42 -9.41
N LYS A 76 -8.71 10.05 -9.41
CA LYS A 76 -8.11 10.64 -10.62
C LYS A 76 -7.63 9.57 -11.61
N VAL A 77 -7.29 8.38 -11.11
CA VAL A 77 -6.93 7.23 -11.96
C VAL A 77 -8.12 6.31 -12.26
N GLY A 78 -9.34 6.78 -11.99
CA GLY A 78 -10.56 6.04 -12.31
C GLY A 78 -10.90 4.89 -11.36
N MET A 79 -10.32 4.84 -10.17
CA MET A 79 -10.68 3.83 -9.16
C MET A 79 -12.07 4.10 -8.59
N ILE A 80 -12.86 3.05 -8.50
CA ILE A 80 -14.19 3.05 -7.87
C ILE A 80 -14.22 2.00 -6.75
N PRO A 81 -14.96 2.24 -5.66
CA PRO A 81 -15.18 1.23 -4.64
C PRO A 81 -16.13 0.15 -5.17
N ILE A 82 -15.74 -1.11 -5.04
CA ILE A 82 -16.57 -2.27 -5.35
C ILE A 82 -16.69 -3.14 -4.10
N ALA A 83 -17.90 -3.60 -3.79
CA ALA A 83 -18.12 -4.47 -2.65
C ALA A 83 -17.48 -5.85 -2.86
N ARG A 84 -16.79 -6.38 -1.84
CA ARG A 84 -16.11 -7.68 -1.90
C ARG A 84 -17.00 -8.83 -2.37
N PRO A 85 -18.27 -8.98 -1.90
CA PRO A 85 -19.13 -10.06 -2.36
C PRO A 85 -19.32 -10.09 -3.88
N ILE A 86 -19.39 -8.91 -4.52
CA ILE A 86 -19.52 -8.81 -5.98
C ILE A 86 -18.26 -9.33 -6.66
N LEU A 87 -17.08 -8.93 -6.19
CA LEU A 87 -15.81 -9.42 -6.74
C LEU A 87 -15.64 -10.93 -6.52
N SER A 88 -15.98 -11.42 -5.33
CA SER A 88 -15.93 -12.84 -5.02
C SER A 88 -16.82 -13.65 -5.95
N ASP A 89 -18.05 -13.20 -6.19
CA ASP A 89 -18.98 -13.85 -7.10
C ASP A 89 -18.47 -13.88 -8.55
N ILE A 90 -17.91 -12.76 -9.02
CA ILE A 90 -17.31 -12.69 -10.37
C ILE A 90 -16.16 -13.70 -10.50
N PHE A 91 -15.24 -13.74 -9.54
CA PHE A 91 -14.07 -14.61 -9.64
C PHE A 91 -14.36 -16.08 -9.40
N GLN A 92 -15.37 -16.43 -8.57
CA GLN A 92 -15.68 -17.82 -8.25
C GLN A 92 -16.72 -18.43 -9.18
N ASN A 93 -17.70 -17.65 -9.65
CA ASN A 93 -18.86 -18.18 -10.35
C ASN A 93 -18.97 -17.76 -11.82
N ILE A 94 -18.28 -16.68 -12.23
CA ILE A 94 -18.39 -16.15 -13.60
C ILE A 94 -17.13 -16.40 -14.41
N MET A 95 -15.94 -16.31 -13.81
CA MET A 95 -14.66 -16.45 -14.50
C MET A 95 -14.02 -17.81 -14.27
N THR A 96 -13.40 -18.37 -15.31
CA THR A 96 -12.51 -19.53 -15.16
C THR A 96 -11.17 -19.08 -14.56
N LYS A 97 -10.41 -20.03 -14.02
CA LYS A 97 -9.08 -19.78 -13.48
C LYS A 97 -8.14 -19.14 -14.50
N GLU A 98 -8.18 -19.60 -15.73
CA GLU A 98 -7.41 -19.08 -16.85
C GLU A 98 -7.77 -17.63 -17.15
N GLN A 99 -9.05 -17.29 -17.19
CA GLN A 99 -9.53 -15.92 -17.39
C GLN A 99 -9.08 -14.98 -16.26
N VAL A 100 -9.08 -15.44 -15.01
CA VAL A 100 -8.58 -14.65 -13.86
C VAL A 100 -7.08 -14.39 -14.01
N ILE A 101 -6.29 -15.40 -14.41
CA ILE A 101 -4.84 -15.25 -14.63
C ILE A 101 -4.56 -14.27 -15.78
N ASP A 102 -5.29 -14.39 -16.88
CA ASP A 102 -5.12 -13.50 -18.04
C ASP A 102 -5.51 -12.06 -17.70
N LEU A 103 -6.62 -11.87 -16.99
CA LEU A 103 -7.02 -10.56 -16.48
C LEU A 103 -5.93 -9.95 -15.57
N ALA A 104 -5.42 -10.73 -14.61
CA ALA A 104 -4.39 -10.28 -13.70
C ALA A 104 -3.10 -9.87 -14.44
N ASN A 105 -2.67 -10.66 -15.42
CA ASN A 105 -1.50 -10.34 -16.25
C ASN A 105 -1.70 -9.08 -17.09
N ASN A 106 -2.87 -8.90 -17.68
CA ASN A 106 -3.20 -7.72 -18.47
C ASN A 106 -3.25 -6.47 -17.59
N VAL A 107 -3.92 -6.54 -16.44
CA VAL A 107 -3.99 -5.42 -15.47
C VAL A 107 -2.59 -5.08 -14.95
N ALA A 108 -1.77 -6.08 -14.62
CA ALA A 108 -0.41 -5.83 -14.14
C ALA A 108 0.45 -5.09 -15.17
N LYS A 109 0.38 -5.48 -16.44
CA LYS A 109 1.21 -4.88 -17.50
C LYS A 109 0.74 -3.51 -17.95
N ASN A 110 -0.56 -3.31 -18.09
CA ASN A 110 -1.11 -2.15 -18.79
C ASN A 110 -1.72 -1.11 -17.87
N VAL A 111 -2.24 -1.53 -16.71
CA VAL A 111 -2.96 -0.62 -15.81
C VAL A 111 -2.10 -0.23 -14.60
N ILE A 112 -1.49 -1.20 -13.92
CA ILE A 112 -0.72 -0.92 -12.70
C ILE A 112 0.50 -0.06 -13.02
N HIS A 113 1.18 -0.33 -14.13
CA HIS A 113 2.32 0.47 -14.58
C HIS A 113 1.96 1.96 -14.71
N GLU A 114 0.89 2.27 -15.46
CA GLU A 114 0.42 3.64 -15.67
C GLU A 114 -0.04 4.30 -14.35
N MET A 115 -0.73 3.56 -13.49
CA MET A 115 -1.15 4.06 -12.19
C MET A 115 0.04 4.45 -11.30
N VAL A 116 1.07 3.61 -11.24
CA VAL A 116 2.26 3.90 -10.43
C VAL A 116 3.00 5.11 -10.97
N LEU A 117 3.16 5.22 -12.28
CA LEU A 117 3.75 6.41 -12.91
C LEU A 117 2.95 7.67 -12.59
N PHE A 118 1.63 7.64 -12.69
CA PHE A 118 0.79 8.79 -12.37
C PHE A 118 0.87 9.19 -10.90
N MET A 119 0.77 8.22 -9.99
CA MET A 119 0.70 8.49 -8.54
C MET A 119 2.06 8.80 -7.91
N LYS A 120 3.15 8.28 -8.46
CA LYS A 120 4.51 8.41 -7.89
C LYS A 120 5.49 9.19 -8.78
N GLY A 121 5.10 9.55 -10.00
CA GLY A 121 5.91 10.31 -10.95
C GLY A 121 7.04 9.52 -11.61
N ASN A 122 7.36 8.33 -11.11
CA ASN A 122 8.38 7.43 -11.67
C ASN A 122 8.09 5.97 -11.28
N LEU A 123 8.65 5.02 -12.02
CA LEU A 123 8.55 3.59 -11.74
C LEU A 123 9.93 3.04 -11.34
N THR A 124 10.20 3.03 -10.04
CA THR A 124 11.28 2.28 -9.43
C THR A 124 10.70 1.16 -8.57
N LEU A 125 11.50 0.16 -8.22
CA LEU A 125 11.03 -0.91 -7.34
C LEU A 125 10.56 -0.36 -5.98
N GLU A 126 11.25 0.67 -5.45
CA GLU A 126 10.88 1.33 -4.20
C GLU A 126 9.52 2.01 -4.28
N LEU A 127 9.31 2.76 -5.34
CA LEU A 127 8.05 3.49 -5.55
C LEU A 127 6.90 2.53 -5.83
N PHE A 128 7.15 1.45 -6.57
CA PHE A 128 6.17 0.38 -6.77
C PHE A 128 5.79 -0.29 -5.46
N LEU A 129 6.76 -0.68 -4.61
CA LEU A 129 6.49 -1.28 -3.31
C LEU A 129 5.75 -0.32 -2.38
N SER A 130 6.13 0.96 -2.34
CA SER A 130 5.44 2.00 -1.58
C SER A 130 3.98 2.15 -2.03
N TRP A 131 3.75 2.16 -3.35
CA TRP A 131 2.41 2.19 -3.92
C TRP A 131 1.60 0.93 -3.56
N LEU A 132 2.19 -0.24 -3.70
CA LEU A 132 1.55 -1.52 -3.41
C LEU A 132 1.12 -1.60 -1.94
N ILE A 133 1.99 -1.20 -1.01
CA ILE A 133 1.67 -1.19 0.42
C ILE A 133 0.53 -0.23 0.70
N ALA A 134 0.61 1.03 0.23
CA ALA A 134 -0.46 2.00 0.41
C ALA A 134 -1.80 1.48 -0.14
N ARG A 135 -1.76 0.78 -1.29
CA ARG A 135 -2.94 0.13 -1.87
C ARG A 135 -3.50 -0.97 -0.99
N MET A 136 -2.64 -1.82 -0.46
CA MET A 136 -3.06 -2.98 0.33
C MET A 136 -3.52 -2.58 1.73
N GLU A 137 -2.91 -1.59 2.37
CA GLU A 137 -3.38 -1.01 3.65
C GLU A 137 -4.80 -0.44 3.54
N HIS A 138 -5.22 -0.08 2.33
CA HIS A 138 -6.59 0.38 2.05
C HIS A 138 -7.62 -0.75 1.93
N CYS A 139 -7.18 -1.94 1.54
CA CYS A 139 -8.05 -3.03 1.13
C CYS A 139 -8.02 -4.24 2.06
N SER A 140 -6.97 -4.39 2.88
CA SER A 140 -6.76 -5.59 3.68
C SER A 140 -5.80 -5.33 4.83
N GLU A 141 -5.72 -6.27 5.75
CA GLU A 141 -4.65 -6.28 6.75
C GLU A 141 -3.32 -6.63 6.08
N VAL A 142 -2.34 -5.74 6.20
CA VAL A 142 -0.99 -5.93 5.66
C VAL A 142 -0.02 -6.14 6.81
N ASN A 143 0.66 -7.28 6.80
CA ASN A 143 1.83 -7.50 7.63
C ASN A 143 3.05 -7.63 6.72
N TYR A 144 4.08 -6.84 6.94
CA TYR A 144 5.33 -6.98 6.23
C TYR A 144 6.49 -7.16 7.21
N SER A 145 7.44 -8.00 6.82
CA SER A 145 8.69 -8.20 7.53
C SER A 145 9.86 -8.06 6.56
N ILE A 146 10.94 -7.48 7.04
CA ILE A 146 12.20 -7.41 6.30
C ILE A 146 13.14 -8.39 6.97
N GLU A 147 13.43 -9.49 6.28
CA GLU A 147 14.36 -10.50 6.76
C GLU A 147 15.74 -10.23 6.15
N ASN A 148 16.70 -9.87 6.99
CA ASN A 148 18.10 -9.76 6.59
C ASN A 148 18.78 -11.12 6.78
N THR A 149 18.84 -11.91 5.73
CA THR A 149 19.76 -13.07 5.71
C THR A 149 21.14 -12.59 5.28
N SER A 150 22.19 -13.18 5.87
CA SER A 150 23.59 -12.81 5.64
C SER A 150 24.06 -12.88 4.18
N THR A 151 23.26 -13.46 3.29
CA THR A 151 23.58 -13.66 1.87
C THR A 151 22.68 -12.94 0.88
N LYS A 152 21.41 -12.66 1.23
CA LYS A 152 20.47 -11.93 0.36
C LYS A 152 19.38 -11.28 1.22
N PRO A 153 19.23 -9.94 1.19
CA PRO A 153 18.09 -9.29 1.81
C PRO A 153 16.80 -9.71 1.08
N GLN A 154 15.81 -10.17 1.84
CA GLN A 154 14.50 -10.53 1.32
C GLN A 154 13.45 -9.64 1.96
N ILE A 155 12.55 -9.11 1.15
CA ILE A 155 11.35 -8.42 1.62
C ILE A 155 10.20 -9.40 1.50
N LYS A 156 9.60 -9.75 2.64
CA LYS A 156 8.41 -10.60 2.71
C LYS A 156 7.22 -9.72 3.05
N ILE A 157 6.27 -9.68 2.13
CA ILE A 157 5.01 -8.96 2.32
C ILE A 157 3.90 -10.02 2.38
N ILE A 158 3.15 -10.02 3.48
CA ILE A 158 2.02 -10.95 3.68
C ILE A 158 0.75 -10.12 3.65
N PHE A 159 -0.12 -10.45 2.73
CA PHE A 159 -1.45 -9.88 2.64
C PHE A 159 -2.47 -10.90 3.14
N LYS A 160 -3.37 -10.46 4.02
CA LYS A 160 -4.58 -11.21 4.35
C LYS A 160 -5.74 -10.59 3.58
N HIS A 161 -6.38 -11.34 2.74
CA HIS A 161 -7.59 -10.94 2.05
C HIS A 161 -8.65 -12.05 2.16
N GLU A 162 -9.91 -11.64 2.11
CA GLU A 162 -11.08 -12.52 2.27
C GLU A 162 -11.79 -12.74 0.93
N LEU A 163 -11.06 -12.84 -0.16
CA LEU A 163 -11.65 -13.07 -1.49
C LEU A 163 -11.77 -14.54 -1.86
N GLY A 164 -11.51 -15.48 -0.93
CA GLY A 164 -11.57 -16.92 -1.12
C GLY A 164 -10.22 -17.57 -1.18
#